data_01e135449460e3fc52d527082d4d8b4f
#
_entry.id   01e135449460e3fc52d527082d4d8b4f
#
_cell.length_a   1.000
_cell.length_b   1.000
_cell.length_c   1.000
_cell.angle_alpha   90.00
_cell.angle_beta   90.00
_cell.angle_gamma   90.00
#
_symmetry.space_group_name_H-M   'P 1'
#
loop_
_entity.id
_entity.type
_entity.pdbx_description
1 polymer ?
#
loop_
_entity_poly.entity_id
_entity_poly.type
_entity_poly.pdbx_seq_one_letter_code
_entity_poly.pdbx_strand_id
1 'polypeptide(L)'
;IKECLEYKEQKQKELENYNNISYEKEELEQTYNLLNELILNLADKISTYREKSVESLEKSVNYYLDFLYLSSAKINLTKKKIDSSGIDFVEFNLNGVAISTISSGEYNRLRLALLSSISEFDIADNGVLFLDEIDANLSGKESDAISKVLIKLSKNYQIFAISHQIQLASQANQH
;
A
#
# COMPACT_ATOMS: atom_id res chain seq x y z
N ILE A 1 -37.01 26.04 -55.76
CA ILE A 1 -37.86 25.74 -54.61
C ILE A 1 -37.47 24.41 -53.96
N LYS A 2 -37.23 23.33 -54.72
CA LYS A 2 -36.86 22.01 -54.18
C LYS A 2 -35.52 22.06 -53.44
N GLU A 3 -34.47 22.64 -54.03
CA GLU A 3 -33.17 22.85 -53.39
C GLU A 3 -33.20 23.66 -52.09
N CYS A 4 -34.08 24.68 -52.02
CA CYS A 4 -34.24 25.45 -50.80
C CYS A 4 -34.91 24.65 -49.66
N LEU A 5 -35.80 23.71 -49.99
CA LEU A 5 -36.41 22.83 -49.02
C LEU A 5 -35.41 21.79 -48.49
N GLU A 6 -34.61 21.19 -49.38
CA GLU A 6 -33.57 20.26 -49.02
C GLU A 6 -32.48 20.92 -48.12
N TYR A 7 -32.08 22.12 -48.46
CA TYR A 7 -31.17 22.91 -47.62
C TYR A 7 -31.72 23.22 -46.23
N LYS A 8 -33.01 23.58 -46.16
CA LYS A 8 -33.69 23.82 -44.89
C LYS A 8 -33.73 22.57 -44.03
N GLU A 9 -34.09 21.41 -44.58
CA GLU A 9 -34.12 20.15 -43.86
C GLU A 9 -32.73 19.75 -43.35
N GLN A 10 -31.70 19.95 -44.16
CA GLN A 10 -30.33 19.69 -43.73
C GLN A 10 -29.91 20.57 -42.54
N LYS A 11 -30.20 21.88 -42.62
CA LYS A 11 -29.91 22.80 -41.53
C LYS A 11 -30.71 22.53 -40.27
N GLN A 12 -31.91 22.05 -40.41
CA GLN A 12 -32.75 21.66 -39.29
C GLN A 12 -32.19 20.43 -38.55
N LYS A 13 -31.70 19.43 -39.31
CA LYS A 13 -31.00 18.25 -38.74
C LYS A 13 -29.70 18.65 -38.06
N GLU A 14 -28.91 19.53 -38.66
CA GLU A 14 -27.69 20.05 -38.04
C GLU A 14 -27.99 20.73 -36.70
N LEU A 15 -29.06 21.56 -36.66
CA LEU A 15 -29.47 22.24 -35.43
C LEU A 15 -29.94 21.27 -34.34
N GLU A 16 -30.71 20.26 -34.70
CA GLU A 16 -31.14 19.20 -33.78
C GLU A 16 -29.92 18.44 -33.20
N ASN A 17 -28.96 18.10 -34.06
CA ASN A 17 -27.71 17.46 -33.62
C ASN A 17 -26.92 18.34 -32.65
N TYR A 18 -26.80 19.64 -32.95
CA TYR A 18 -26.15 20.59 -32.03
C TYR A 18 -26.82 20.68 -30.67
N ASN A 19 -28.14 20.73 -30.65
CA ASN A 19 -28.91 20.78 -29.41
C ASN A 19 -28.75 19.50 -28.59
N ASN A 20 -28.76 18.33 -29.24
CA ASN A 20 -28.55 17.04 -28.58
C ASN A 20 -27.14 16.94 -27.98
N ILE A 21 -26.11 17.32 -28.73
CA ILE A 21 -24.73 17.35 -28.26
C ILE A 21 -24.59 18.32 -27.08
N SER A 22 -25.21 19.46 -27.11
CA SER A 22 -25.17 20.42 -25.99
C SER A 22 -25.83 19.85 -24.74
N TYR A 23 -26.95 19.16 -24.86
CA TYR A 23 -27.65 18.51 -23.76
C TYR A 23 -26.81 17.36 -23.16
N GLU A 24 -26.31 16.49 -24.02
CA GLU A 24 -25.41 15.38 -23.58
C GLU A 24 -24.15 15.89 -22.87
N LYS A 25 -23.59 17.01 -23.34
CA LYS A 25 -22.44 17.65 -22.70
C LYS A 25 -22.76 18.13 -21.29
N GLU A 26 -23.89 18.81 -21.11
CA GLU A 26 -24.31 19.28 -19.79
C GLU A 26 -24.55 18.12 -18.81
N GLU A 27 -25.18 17.05 -19.27
CA GLU A 27 -25.42 15.84 -18.46
C GLU A 27 -24.09 15.16 -18.06
N LEU A 28 -23.16 15.07 -19.00
CA LEU A 28 -21.81 14.54 -18.72
C LEU A 28 -21.03 15.42 -17.75
N GLU A 29 -21.10 16.74 -17.88
CA GLU A 29 -20.45 17.67 -16.95
C GLU A 29 -21.03 17.57 -15.54
N GLN A 30 -22.35 17.46 -15.41
CA GLN A 30 -23.01 17.25 -14.11
C GLN A 30 -22.57 15.93 -13.48
N THR A 31 -22.59 14.84 -14.27
CA THR A 31 -22.15 13.52 -13.81
C THR A 31 -20.68 13.52 -13.40
N TYR A 32 -19.83 14.16 -14.18
CA TYR A 32 -18.40 14.30 -13.87
C TYR A 32 -18.18 15.04 -12.54
N ASN A 33 -18.87 16.15 -12.34
CA ASN A 33 -18.74 16.93 -11.11
C ASN A 33 -19.20 16.14 -9.88
N LEU A 34 -20.31 15.43 -10.00
CA LEU A 34 -20.84 14.59 -8.92
C LEU A 34 -19.89 13.44 -8.57
N LEU A 35 -19.35 12.74 -9.59
CA LEU A 35 -18.37 11.68 -9.38
C LEU A 35 -17.08 12.21 -8.76
N ASN A 36 -16.65 13.37 -9.18
CA ASN A 36 -15.43 14.00 -8.64
C ASN A 36 -15.59 14.36 -7.16
N GLU A 37 -16.74 14.88 -6.78
CA GLU A 37 -17.07 15.16 -5.38
C GLU A 37 -17.09 13.87 -4.54
N LEU A 38 -17.69 12.80 -5.04
CA LEU A 38 -17.72 11.50 -4.38
C LEU A 38 -16.30 10.94 -4.19
N ILE A 39 -15.46 11.02 -5.21
CA ILE A 39 -14.06 10.56 -5.14
C ILE A 39 -13.28 11.32 -4.06
N LEU A 40 -13.41 12.65 -4.02
CA LEU A 40 -12.74 13.48 -3.01
C LEU A 40 -13.22 13.13 -1.61
N ASN A 41 -14.52 12.98 -1.40
CA ASN A 41 -15.08 12.60 -0.12
C ASN A 41 -14.60 11.21 0.36
N LEU A 42 -14.49 10.25 -0.56
CA LEU A 42 -13.93 8.92 -0.25
C LEU A 42 -12.44 8.98 0.06
N ALA A 43 -11.69 9.77 -0.69
CA ALA A 43 -10.25 9.95 -0.48
C ALA A 43 -9.97 10.59 0.89
N ASP A 44 -10.75 11.58 1.31
CA ASP A 44 -10.64 12.21 2.63
C ASP A 44 -10.98 11.23 3.76
N LYS A 45 -12.01 10.40 3.59
CA LYS A 45 -12.32 9.34 4.57
C LYS A 45 -11.16 8.35 4.71
N ILE A 46 -10.60 7.87 3.60
CA ILE A 46 -9.45 6.96 3.60
C ILE A 46 -8.26 7.62 4.30
N SER A 47 -7.98 8.89 3.98
CA SER A 47 -6.90 9.65 4.62
C SER A 47 -7.08 9.75 6.13
N THR A 48 -8.28 10.05 6.59
CA THR A 48 -8.61 10.12 8.02
C THR A 48 -8.37 8.77 8.73
N TYR A 49 -8.75 7.66 8.10
CA TYR A 49 -8.49 6.33 8.65
C TYR A 49 -6.99 6.00 8.68
N ARG A 50 -6.23 6.38 7.66
CA ARG A 50 -4.78 6.22 7.64
C ARG A 50 -4.11 7.00 8.77
N GLU A 51 -4.45 8.27 8.93
CA GLU A 51 -3.92 9.11 10.01
C GLU A 51 -4.15 8.50 11.40
N LYS A 52 -5.35 7.97 11.66
CA LYS A 52 -5.67 7.28 12.92
C LYS A 52 -4.90 5.97 13.11
N SER A 53 -4.59 5.27 12.02
CA SER A 53 -3.92 3.96 12.07
C SER A 53 -2.40 4.07 12.14
N VAL A 54 -1.82 5.20 11.72
CA VAL A 54 -0.35 5.39 11.69
C VAL A 54 0.26 5.16 13.06
N GLU A 55 -0.30 5.73 14.12
CA GLU A 55 0.28 5.63 15.46
C GLU A 55 0.32 4.19 15.98
N SER A 56 -0.74 3.43 15.77
CA SER A 56 -0.81 2.03 16.20
C SER A 56 0.13 1.13 15.38
N LEU A 57 0.21 1.37 14.06
CA LEU A 57 1.13 0.64 13.18
C LEU A 57 2.59 0.98 13.52
N GLU A 58 2.91 2.25 13.74
CA GLU A 58 4.25 2.70 14.11
C GLU A 58 4.70 2.07 15.43
N LYS A 59 3.82 1.98 16.42
CA LYS A 59 4.12 1.31 17.70
C LYS A 59 4.40 -0.18 17.50
N SER A 60 3.58 -0.88 16.74
CA SER A 60 3.77 -2.31 16.48
C SER A 60 5.05 -2.57 15.67
N VAL A 61 5.30 -1.78 14.63
CA VAL A 61 6.53 -1.89 13.82
C VAL A 61 7.76 -1.66 14.69
N ASN A 62 7.77 -0.59 15.51
CA ASN A 62 8.92 -0.27 16.37
C ASN A 62 9.18 -1.33 17.45
N TYR A 63 8.14 -1.98 17.96
CA TYR A 63 8.32 -3.14 18.83
C TYR A 63 9.12 -4.26 18.16
N TYR A 64 8.81 -4.59 16.91
CA TYR A 64 9.55 -5.61 16.17
C TYR A 64 10.96 -5.14 15.74
N LEU A 65 11.11 -3.85 15.40
CA LEU A 65 12.41 -3.29 15.04
C LEU A 65 13.39 -3.34 16.21
N ASP A 66 12.95 -2.97 17.41
CA ASP A 66 13.76 -3.07 18.62
C ASP A 66 14.20 -4.52 18.87
N PHE A 67 13.26 -5.46 18.75
CA PHE A 67 13.55 -6.88 18.88
C PHE A 67 14.54 -7.39 17.82
N LEU A 68 14.52 -6.82 16.62
CA LEU A 68 15.40 -7.15 15.49
C LEU A 68 16.71 -6.32 15.48
N TYR A 69 17.02 -5.62 16.56
CA TYR A 69 18.21 -4.76 16.68
C TYR A 69 18.29 -3.69 15.59
N LEU A 70 17.16 -3.09 15.24
CA LEU A 70 17.08 -1.94 14.33
C LEU A 70 16.66 -0.68 15.07
N SER A 71 17.07 0.45 14.52
CA SER A 71 16.59 1.76 14.97
C SER A 71 15.09 1.93 14.69
N SER A 72 14.46 2.84 15.43
CA SER A 72 13.03 3.12 15.25
C SER A 72 12.69 3.66 13.86
N ALA A 73 11.55 3.22 13.36
CA ALA A 73 10.96 3.76 12.15
C ALA A 73 9.94 4.85 12.48
N LYS A 74 9.76 5.77 11.53
CA LYS A 74 8.70 6.76 11.54
C LYS A 74 7.91 6.71 10.24
N ILE A 75 6.60 6.75 10.36
CA ILE A 75 5.67 6.74 9.23
C ILE A 75 5.13 8.16 9.05
N ASN A 76 5.42 8.76 7.91
CA ASN A 76 4.93 10.08 7.55
C ASN A 76 3.86 9.98 6.47
N LEU A 77 2.79 10.74 6.63
CA LEU A 77 1.75 10.93 5.62
C LEU A 77 1.86 12.36 5.08
N THR A 78 2.05 12.49 3.78
CA THR A 78 2.04 13.77 3.07
C THR A 78 0.95 13.78 2.03
N LYS A 79 0.29 14.92 1.83
CA LYS A 79 -0.76 15.03 0.82
C LYS A 79 -0.16 15.11 -0.58
N LYS A 80 -0.77 14.42 -1.53
CA LYS A 80 -0.41 14.44 -2.95
C LYS A 80 -1.65 14.67 -3.82
N LYS A 81 -1.42 14.88 -5.13
CA LYS A 81 -2.52 14.86 -6.10
C LYS A 81 -3.19 13.49 -6.08
N ILE A 82 -4.53 13.48 -6.11
CA ILE A 82 -5.33 12.26 -6.08
C ILE A 82 -4.97 11.31 -7.22
N ASP A 83 -4.80 10.04 -6.88
CA ASP A 83 -4.60 8.93 -7.82
C ASP A 83 -5.34 7.67 -7.34
N SER A 84 -5.08 6.51 -7.95
CA SER A 84 -5.69 5.22 -7.58
C SER A 84 -5.40 4.78 -6.13
N SER A 85 -4.37 5.33 -5.48
CA SER A 85 -4.02 5.07 -4.08
C SER A 85 -4.61 6.08 -3.09
N GLY A 86 -5.30 7.12 -3.58
CA GLY A 86 -5.87 8.21 -2.78
C GLY A 86 -5.03 9.48 -2.79
N ILE A 87 -5.19 10.30 -1.75
CA ILE A 87 -4.54 11.63 -1.61
C ILE A 87 -3.31 11.61 -0.70
N ASP A 88 -2.93 10.47 -0.16
CA ASP A 88 -1.79 10.37 0.74
C ASP A 88 -0.61 9.67 0.08
N PHE A 89 0.56 10.21 0.30
CA PHE A 89 1.83 9.56 0.09
C PHE A 89 2.34 9.06 1.45
N VAL A 90 2.65 7.77 1.53
CA VAL A 90 3.14 7.12 2.75
C VAL A 90 4.64 6.96 2.63
N GLU A 91 5.37 7.51 3.55
CA GLU A 91 6.82 7.44 3.60
C GLU A 91 7.29 6.81 4.91
N PHE A 92 8.18 5.83 4.80
CA PHE A 92 8.86 5.22 5.93
C PHE A 92 10.28 5.75 6.03
N ASN A 93 10.65 6.18 7.21
CA ASN A 93 12.01 6.58 7.55
C ASN A 93 12.52 5.72 8.71
N LEU A 94 13.71 5.17 8.57
CA LEU A 94 14.40 4.44 9.62
C LEU A 94 15.49 5.34 10.22
N ASN A 95 15.36 5.70 11.49
CA ASN A 95 16.29 6.66 12.15
C ASN A 95 16.47 7.98 11.38
N GLY A 96 15.38 8.50 10.77
CA GLY A 96 15.41 9.71 9.96
C GLY A 96 16.00 9.58 8.56
N VAL A 97 16.37 8.35 8.16
CA VAL A 97 16.95 8.05 6.85
C VAL A 97 15.91 7.36 5.97
N ALA A 98 15.83 7.75 4.70
CA ALA A 98 14.89 7.14 3.75
C ALA A 98 15.22 5.66 3.50
N ILE A 99 14.19 4.81 3.36
CA ILE A 99 14.35 3.36 3.14
C ILE A 99 15.23 3.06 1.91
N SER A 100 15.23 3.91 0.91
CA SER A 100 16.03 3.72 -0.31
C SER A 100 17.54 3.71 -0.07
N THR A 101 18.01 4.13 1.11
CA THR A 101 19.45 4.30 1.43
C THR A 101 19.95 3.33 2.50
N ILE A 102 19.08 2.49 3.07
CA ILE A 102 19.46 1.50 4.08
C ILE A 102 20.10 0.25 3.42
N SER A 103 20.86 -0.49 4.20
CA SER A 103 21.49 -1.75 3.75
C SER A 103 20.44 -2.84 3.47
N SER A 104 20.81 -3.84 2.67
CA SER A 104 19.94 -4.99 2.38
C SER A 104 19.52 -5.75 3.63
N GLY A 105 20.42 -5.91 4.60
CA GLY A 105 20.12 -6.57 5.87
C GLY A 105 19.12 -5.77 6.74
N GLU A 106 19.26 -4.44 6.78
CA GLU A 106 18.30 -3.57 7.46
C GLU A 106 16.94 -3.59 6.75
N TYR A 107 16.94 -3.57 5.42
CA TYR A 107 15.71 -3.65 4.62
C TYR A 107 14.95 -4.96 4.88
N ASN A 108 15.64 -6.10 4.89
CA ASN A 108 15.03 -7.40 5.16
C ASN A 108 14.43 -7.47 6.58
N ARG A 109 15.12 -6.94 7.58
CA ARG A 109 14.62 -6.88 8.96
C ARG A 109 13.42 -5.92 9.09
N LEU A 110 13.47 -4.76 8.43
CA LEU A 110 12.33 -3.83 8.37
C LEU A 110 11.11 -4.49 7.71
N ARG A 111 11.33 -5.20 6.59
CA ARG A 111 10.27 -5.97 5.91
C ARG A 111 9.66 -7.02 6.83
N LEU A 112 10.48 -7.74 7.60
CA LEU A 112 10.02 -8.74 8.55
C LEU A 112 9.23 -8.10 9.71
N ALA A 113 9.67 -6.95 10.22
CA ALA A 113 8.95 -6.18 11.24
C ALA A 113 7.58 -5.72 10.73
N LEU A 114 7.50 -5.22 9.50
CA LEU A 114 6.24 -4.83 8.85
C LEU A 114 5.29 -6.02 8.68
N LEU A 115 5.78 -7.14 8.16
CA LEU A 115 4.98 -8.37 8.01
C LEU A 115 4.43 -8.86 9.36
N SER A 116 5.28 -8.83 10.40
CA SER A 116 4.87 -9.23 11.74
C SER A 116 3.82 -8.29 12.33
N SER A 117 3.97 -7.00 12.10
CA SER A 117 3.00 -6.00 12.55
C SER A 117 1.66 -6.15 11.84
N ILE A 118 1.68 -6.34 10.52
CA ILE A 118 0.47 -6.54 9.72
C ILE A 118 -0.26 -7.82 10.16
N SER A 119 0.47 -8.90 10.45
CA SER A 119 -0.13 -10.16 10.91
C SER A 119 -0.89 -10.05 12.23
N GLU A 120 -0.62 -9.03 13.04
CA GLU A 120 -1.37 -8.77 14.28
C GLU A 120 -2.74 -8.12 14.02
N PHE A 121 -2.90 -7.45 12.89
CA PHE A 121 -4.15 -6.80 12.49
C PHE A 121 -4.96 -7.63 11.48
N ASP A 122 -4.32 -8.61 10.84
CA ASP A 122 -4.95 -9.45 9.84
C ASP A 122 -5.74 -10.59 10.50
N ILE A 123 -7.05 -10.59 10.28
CA ILE A 123 -7.97 -11.61 10.79
C ILE A 123 -7.97 -12.86 9.88
N ALA A 124 -7.39 -12.76 8.69
CA ALA A 124 -7.31 -13.86 7.74
C ALA A 124 -6.15 -14.80 8.11
N ASP A 125 -6.41 -15.72 9.04
CA ASP A 125 -5.54 -16.85 9.32
C ASP A 125 -5.39 -17.71 8.06
N ASN A 126 -4.17 -18.08 7.71
CA ASN A 126 -3.75 -19.03 6.69
C ASN A 126 -3.21 -18.43 5.39
N GLY A 127 -2.01 -17.91 5.46
CA GLY A 127 -1.19 -17.57 4.31
C GLY A 127 0.05 -18.45 4.21
N VAL A 128 0.73 -18.36 3.06
CA VAL A 128 2.06 -18.97 2.85
C VAL A 128 3.05 -17.84 2.61
N LEU A 129 4.18 -17.88 3.34
CA LEU A 129 5.27 -16.92 3.18
C LEU A 129 6.49 -17.63 2.62
N PHE A 130 7.02 -17.11 1.52
CA PHE A 130 8.31 -17.50 0.97
C PHE A 130 9.33 -16.40 1.28
N LEU A 131 10.35 -16.74 2.07
CA LEU A 131 11.36 -15.81 2.54
C LEU A 131 12.73 -16.27 2.01
N ASP A 132 13.32 -15.46 1.17
CA ASP A 132 14.62 -15.73 0.58
C ASP A 132 15.66 -14.77 1.15
N GLU A 133 16.84 -15.31 1.50
CA GLU A 133 18.00 -14.58 2.00
C GLU A 133 17.72 -13.59 3.14
N ILE A 134 16.80 -13.93 4.05
CA ILE A 134 16.41 -13.05 5.16
C ILE A 134 17.53 -12.81 6.17
N ASP A 135 18.57 -13.63 6.12
CA ASP A 135 19.71 -13.67 7.04
C ASP A 135 21.02 -13.17 6.41
N ALA A 136 20.95 -12.52 5.25
CA ALA A 136 22.12 -11.96 4.59
C ALA A 136 22.82 -10.92 5.49
N ASN A 137 24.13 -11.10 5.71
CA ASN A 137 25.02 -10.19 6.47
C ASN A 137 24.64 -9.98 7.95
N LEU A 138 24.05 -10.99 8.60
CA LEU A 138 23.65 -10.90 10.00
C LEU A 138 24.68 -11.51 10.95
N SER A 139 24.75 -10.96 12.16
CA SER A 139 25.41 -11.59 13.29
C SER A 139 24.56 -12.73 13.88
N GLY A 140 25.17 -13.60 14.69
CA GLY A 140 24.46 -14.70 15.33
C GLY A 140 23.31 -14.25 16.25
N LYS A 141 23.42 -13.07 16.88
CA LYS A 141 22.34 -12.50 17.72
C LYS A 141 21.14 -12.02 16.89
N GLU A 142 21.41 -11.41 15.75
CA GLU A 142 20.35 -10.96 14.82
C GLU A 142 19.65 -12.16 14.19
N SER A 143 20.37 -13.22 13.83
CA SER A 143 19.80 -14.48 13.34
C SER A 143 18.89 -15.15 14.37
N ASP A 144 19.27 -15.16 15.65
CA ASP A 144 18.42 -15.68 16.74
C ASP A 144 17.15 -14.83 16.92
N ALA A 145 17.24 -13.52 16.80
CA ALA A 145 16.08 -12.64 16.85
C ALA A 145 15.12 -12.88 15.68
N ILE A 146 15.64 -13.02 14.45
CA ILE A 146 14.84 -13.36 13.28
C ILE A 146 14.14 -14.69 13.46
N SER A 147 14.84 -15.74 13.93
CA SER A 147 14.24 -17.06 14.14
C SER A 147 13.04 -16.99 15.09
N LYS A 148 13.14 -16.24 16.18
CA LYS A 148 12.03 -16.03 17.14
C LYS A 148 10.83 -15.31 16.50
N VAL A 149 11.08 -14.31 15.64
CA VAL A 149 10.02 -13.64 14.89
C VAL A 149 9.34 -14.59 13.92
N LEU A 150 10.11 -15.43 13.21
CA LEU A 150 9.56 -16.44 12.31
C LEU A 150 8.72 -17.49 13.03
N ILE A 151 9.15 -17.95 14.21
CA ILE A 151 8.36 -18.84 15.06
C ILE A 151 7.03 -18.16 15.47
N LYS A 152 7.04 -16.86 15.77
CA LYS A 152 5.80 -16.14 16.07
C LYS A 152 4.87 -16.06 14.85
N LEU A 153 5.42 -15.72 13.68
CA LEU A 153 4.68 -15.67 12.42
C LEU A 153 4.16 -17.04 11.96
N SER A 154 4.88 -18.13 12.25
CA SER A 154 4.48 -19.49 11.86
C SER A 154 3.21 -19.99 12.56
N LYS A 155 2.70 -19.25 13.55
CA LYS A 155 1.40 -19.54 14.16
C LYS A 155 0.24 -19.21 13.22
N ASN A 156 0.43 -18.22 12.34
CA ASN A 156 -0.60 -17.71 11.43
C ASN A 156 -0.28 -18.04 9.96
N TYR A 157 1.00 -18.35 9.65
CA TYR A 157 1.45 -18.57 8.28
C TYR A 157 2.26 -19.86 8.16
N GLN A 158 2.13 -20.54 7.04
CA GLN A 158 3.11 -21.55 6.63
C GLN A 158 4.32 -20.83 6.04
N ILE A 159 5.50 -21.01 6.63
CA ILE A 159 6.71 -20.30 6.24
C ILE A 159 7.69 -21.24 5.57
N PHE A 160 8.15 -20.87 4.36
CA PHE A 160 9.28 -21.45 3.67
C PHE A 160 10.41 -20.41 3.65
N ALA A 161 11.51 -20.70 4.31
CA ALA A 161 12.65 -19.80 4.39
C ALA A 161 13.91 -20.46 3.79
N ILE A 162 14.65 -19.71 2.98
CA ILE A 162 15.98 -20.07 2.51
C ILE A 162 16.98 -19.30 3.37
N SER A 163 17.88 -20.04 4.01
CA SER A 163 18.83 -19.49 4.98
C SER A 163 20.18 -20.18 4.91
N HIS A 164 21.24 -19.43 5.14
CA HIS A 164 22.60 -19.93 5.31
C HIS A 164 23.02 -20.02 6.78
N GLN A 165 22.15 -19.59 7.71
CA GLN A 165 22.43 -19.54 9.14
C GLN A 165 21.94 -20.79 9.87
N ILE A 166 22.82 -21.48 10.54
CA ILE A 166 22.49 -22.67 11.31
C ILE A 166 21.45 -22.39 12.40
N GLN A 167 21.49 -21.18 12.98
CA GLN A 167 20.54 -20.73 14.00
C GLN A 167 19.10 -20.73 13.51
N LEU A 168 18.86 -20.28 12.27
CA LEU A 168 17.54 -20.34 11.66
C LEU A 168 17.12 -21.76 11.35
N ALA A 169 17.97 -22.54 10.69
CA ALA A 169 17.69 -23.92 10.33
C ALA A 169 17.36 -24.77 11.57
N SER A 170 18.10 -24.61 12.66
CA SER A 170 17.86 -25.37 13.90
C SER A 170 16.50 -25.14 14.55
N GLN A 171 15.81 -24.06 14.23
CA GLN A 171 14.49 -23.72 14.76
C GLN A 171 13.34 -24.14 13.82
N ALA A 172 13.65 -24.62 12.62
CA ALA A 172 12.65 -25.08 11.68
C ALA A 172 12.01 -26.41 12.12
N ASN A 173 10.73 -26.58 11.81
CA ASN A 173 10.03 -27.85 12.07
C ASN A 173 10.49 -28.96 11.10
N GLN A 174 10.89 -28.56 9.88
CA GLN A 174 11.37 -29.44 8.81
C GLN A 174 12.49 -28.73 8.03
N HIS A 175 13.48 -29.46 7.59
CA HIS A 175 14.56 -29.04 6.69
C HIS A 175 15.00 -30.19 5.78
#